data_beb0f5740feea703ce3961f23298f271
#
_entry.id   beb0f5740feea703ce3961f23298f271
#
_cell.length_a   1.000
_cell.length_b   1.000
_cell.length_c   1.000
_cell.angle_alpha   90.00
_cell.angle_beta   90.00
_cell.angle_gamma   90.00
#
_symmetry.space_group_name_H-M   'P 1'
#
loop_
_entity.id
_entity.type
_entity.pdbx_description
1 polymer ?
#
loop_
_entity_poly.entity_id
_entity_poly.type
_entity_poly.pdbx_seq_one_letter_code
_entity_poly.pdbx_strand_id
1 'polypeptide(L)'
;CKTRRQRQMCIRDRLYRGQAFFTNTPEVRKHLIKAGDEEFAHLEWCSKRLDELGGKKSILDPLYYAGSFTLGSIAALISDATSLGFVEETEKQVVEHLKRHLKEMSPKDEKSRKILEKMLEEEEIHGQEAKDHGSEELPPPVKGMMTATSKIMTTLSRYF
;
A
#
# COMPACT_ATOMS: atom_id res chain seq x y z
N CYS A 1 4.49 -16.85 -1.94
CA CYS A 1 4.04 -15.96 -0.86
C CYS A 1 5.04 -14.84 -0.53
N LYS A 2 6.36 -15.11 -0.65
CA LYS A 2 7.45 -14.24 -0.18
C LYS A 2 7.63 -12.94 -0.99
N THR A 3 7.46 -12.96 -2.29
CA THR A 3 7.69 -11.83 -3.21
C THR A 3 6.52 -10.84 -3.34
N ARG A 4 5.29 -11.27 -3.08
CA ARG A 4 4.08 -10.48 -3.29
C ARG A 4 3.95 -9.26 -2.39
N ARG A 5 4.36 -9.37 -1.12
CA ARG A 5 4.19 -8.31 -0.10
C ARG A 5 5.10 -7.13 -0.33
N GLN A 6 6.36 -7.40 -0.63
CA GLN A 6 7.35 -6.36 -0.84
C GLN A 6 6.96 -5.41 -1.97
N ARG A 7 6.25 -5.90 -2.99
CA ARG A 7 5.84 -5.11 -4.15
C ARG A 7 4.67 -4.18 -3.87
N GLN A 8 3.67 -4.63 -3.11
CA GLN A 8 2.55 -3.76 -2.73
C GLN A 8 3.01 -2.57 -1.88
N MET A 9 4.04 -2.75 -1.07
CA MET A 9 4.58 -1.69 -0.22
C MET A 9 5.40 -0.67 -0.98
N CYS A 10 6.27 -1.07 -1.90
CA CYS A 10 6.96 -0.14 -2.81
C CYS A 10 6.01 0.75 -3.57
N ILE A 11 4.82 0.24 -3.89
CA ILE A 11 3.78 0.96 -4.63
C ILE A 11 3.16 2.05 -3.77
N ARG A 12 2.86 1.78 -2.51
CA ARG A 12 2.13 2.70 -1.64
C ARG A 12 2.98 3.87 -1.16
N ASP A 13 4.22 3.65 -0.76
CA ASP A 13 5.15 4.74 -0.46
C ASP A 13 5.20 5.76 -1.62
N ARG A 14 5.27 5.28 -2.87
CA ARG A 14 5.31 6.16 -4.04
C ARG A 14 3.96 6.78 -4.39
N LEU A 15 2.89 6.05 -4.19
CA LEU A 15 1.54 6.57 -4.34
C LEU A 15 1.34 7.79 -3.43
N TYR A 16 1.65 7.64 -2.12
CA TYR A 16 1.46 8.70 -1.12
C TYR A 16 2.41 9.89 -1.34
N ARG A 17 3.65 9.64 -1.78
CA ARG A 17 4.56 10.72 -2.15
C ARG A 17 4.08 11.49 -3.39
N GLY A 18 3.50 10.81 -4.39
CA GLY A 18 2.88 11.45 -5.54
C GLY A 18 1.68 12.31 -5.13
N GLN A 19 0.83 11.81 -4.24
CA GLN A 19 -0.28 12.55 -3.67
C GLN A 19 0.20 13.76 -2.86
N ALA A 20 1.17 13.58 -1.98
CA ALA A 20 1.73 14.64 -1.16
C ALA A 20 2.38 15.77 -1.97
N PHE A 21 2.92 15.45 -3.15
CA PHE A 21 3.56 16.44 -4.02
C PHE A 21 2.57 17.44 -4.59
N PHE A 22 1.37 16.98 -4.95
CA PHE A 22 0.35 17.80 -5.62
C PHE A 22 -0.79 18.27 -4.70
N THR A 23 -0.91 17.76 -3.46
CA THR A 23 -1.93 18.24 -2.52
C THR A 23 -1.69 19.70 -2.12
N ASN A 24 -2.78 20.46 -2.00
CA ASN A 24 -2.74 21.87 -1.62
C ASN A 24 -2.90 22.11 -0.12
N THR A 25 -3.49 21.14 0.61
CA THR A 25 -3.77 21.24 2.04
C THR A 25 -2.56 20.79 2.87
N PRO A 26 -1.95 21.67 3.69
CA PRO A 26 -0.75 21.33 4.48
C PRO A 26 -0.94 20.13 5.42
N GLU A 27 -2.12 20.00 6.03
CA GLU A 27 -2.49 18.91 6.95
C GLU A 27 -2.54 17.57 6.19
N VAL A 28 -3.20 17.55 5.03
CA VAL A 28 -3.26 16.37 4.15
C VAL A 28 -1.87 15.99 3.67
N ARG A 29 -1.06 16.98 3.27
CA ARG A 29 0.34 16.74 2.88
C ARG A 29 1.14 16.08 3.99
N LYS A 30 1.03 16.59 5.22
CA LYS A 30 1.73 16.04 6.38
C LYS A 30 1.30 14.61 6.67
N HIS A 31 0.00 14.32 6.59
CA HIS A 31 -0.56 12.98 6.73
C HIS A 31 0.02 12.02 5.69
N LEU A 32 -0.02 12.39 4.40
CA LEU A 32 0.48 11.56 3.29
C LEU A 32 1.99 11.31 3.37
N ILE A 33 2.79 12.28 3.83
CA ILE A 33 4.23 12.10 4.05
C ILE A 33 4.46 11.10 5.19
N LYS A 34 3.76 11.27 6.32
CA LYS A 34 3.85 10.36 7.47
C LYS A 34 3.52 8.93 7.05
N ALA A 35 2.37 8.72 6.40
CA ALA A 35 1.95 7.42 5.92
C ALA A 35 2.98 6.82 4.91
N GLY A 36 3.53 7.63 4.01
CA GLY A 36 4.58 7.20 3.09
C GLY A 36 5.87 6.76 3.79
N ASP A 37 6.27 7.43 4.88
CA ASP A 37 7.46 7.05 5.66
C ASP A 37 7.22 5.73 6.44
N GLU A 38 6.01 5.51 6.96
CA GLU A 38 5.60 4.26 7.61
C GLU A 38 5.55 3.11 6.60
N GLU A 39 5.04 3.34 5.39
CA GLU A 39 5.11 2.37 4.29
C GLU A 39 6.54 1.98 3.92
N PHE A 40 7.45 2.94 3.94
CA PHE A 40 8.86 2.65 3.70
C PHE A 40 9.45 1.73 4.78
N ALA A 41 9.08 1.93 6.06
CA ALA A 41 9.47 1.02 7.14
C ALA A 41 8.90 -0.39 6.96
N HIS A 42 7.63 -0.52 6.53
CA HIS A 42 7.01 -1.81 6.18
C HIS A 42 7.79 -2.52 5.06
N LEU A 43 8.22 -1.75 4.04
CA LEU A 43 9.04 -2.27 2.96
C LEU A 43 10.37 -2.83 3.48
N GLU A 44 11.04 -2.12 4.40
CA GLU A 44 12.30 -2.57 5.00
C GLU A 44 12.11 -3.86 5.80
N TRP A 45 11.06 -3.95 6.63
CA TRP A 45 10.75 -5.17 7.41
C TRP A 45 10.51 -6.38 6.50
N CYS A 46 9.72 -6.17 5.45
CA CYS A 46 9.44 -7.23 4.48
C CYS A 46 10.67 -7.61 3.66
N SER A 47 11.51 -6.64 3.26
CA SER A 47 12.75 -6.89 2.53
C SER A 47 13.71 -7.73 3.37
N LYS A 48 13.97 -7.31 4.61
CA LYS A 48 14.81 -8.05 5.55
C LYS A 48 14.30 -9.47 5.79
N ARG A 49 12.97 -9.60 5.98
CA ARG A 49 12.37 -10.93 6.16
C ARG A 49 12.45 -11.79 4.91
N LEU A 50 12.33 -11.20 3.72
CA LEU A 50 12.50 -11.89 2.46
C LEU A 50 13.92 -12.45 2.32
N ASP A 51 14.93 -11.65 2.63
CA ASP A 51 16.34 -12.04 2.58
C ASP A 51 16.64 -13.20 3.55
N GLU A 52 16.12 -13.13 4.78
CA GLU A 52 16.22 -14.23 5.78
C GLU A 52 15.60 -15.54 5.29
N LEU A 53 14.61 -15.45 4.43
CA LEU A 53 13.92 -16.60 3.86
C LEU A 53 14.50 -17.06 2.51
N GLY A 54 15.61 -16.44 2.04
CA GLY A 54 16.26 -16.74 0.76
C GLY A 54 15.41 -16.35 -0.46
N GLY A 55 14.53 -15.36 -0.32
CA GLY A 55 13.72 -14.83 -1.43
C GLY A 55 14.48 -13.81 -2.27
N LYS A 56 13.94 -13.50 -3.46
CA LYS A 56 14.52 -12.49 -4.38
C LYS A 56 13.56 -11.32 -4.59
N LYS A 57 14.12 -10.11 -4.78
CA LYS A 57 13.37 -8.93 -5.22
C LYS A 57 12.93 -9.08 -6.68
N SER A 58 11.87 -8.33 -7.06
CA SER A 58 11.38 -8.37 -8.43
C SER A 58 12.11 -7.41 -9.35
N ILE A 59 12.24 -7.82 -10.60
CA ILE A 59 12.76 -6.98 -11.68
C ILE A 59 11.75 -5.89 -12.13
N LEU A 60 10.47 -6.02 -11.76
CA LEU A 60 9.39 -5.08 -12.12
C LEU A 60 9.24 -3.90 -11.15
N ASP A 61 10.02 -3.86 -10.05
CA ASP A 61 9.91 -2.82 -9.02
C ASP A 61 10.05 -1.38 -9.59
N PRO A 62 10.99 -1.07 -10.53
CA PRO A 62 11.09 0.28 -11.08
C PRO A 62 9.84 0.74 -11.87
N LEU A 63 9.20 -0.19 -12.60
CA LEU A 63 7.98 0.11 -13.35
C LEU A 63 6.81 0.39 -12.42
N TYR A 64 6.64 -0.43 -11.39
CA TYR A 64 5.61 -0.21 -10.38
C TYR A 64 5.83 1.08 -9.62
N TYR A 65 7.08 1.42 -9.32
CA TYR A 65 7.47 2.67 -8.71
C TYR A 65 6.99 3.90 -9.48
N ALA A 66 7.33 3.99 -10.76
CA ALA A 66 6.95 5.12 -11.61
C ALA A 66 5.42 5.20 -11.79
N GLY A 67 4.77 4.06 -12.02
CA GLY A 67 3.31 3.98 -12.19
C GLY A 67 2.55 4.42 -10.95
N SER A 68 3.00 4.03 -9.76
CA SER A 68 2.34 4.38 -8.50
C SER A 68 2.44 5.87 -8.19
N PHE A 69 3.63 6.46 -8.37
CA PHE A 69 3.82 7.89 -8.21
C PHE A 69 2.89 8.69 -9.14
N THR A 70 2.80 8.28 -10.41
CA THR A 70 1.94 8.93 -11.40
C THR A 70 0.47 8.85 -11.01
N LEU A 71 0.00 7.66 -10.57
CA LEU A 71 -1.40 7.48 -10.13
C LEU A 71 -1.72 8.33 -8.90
N GLY A 72 -0.83 8.38 -7.91
CA GLY A 72 -0.99 9.24 -6.74
C GLY A 72 -1.07 10.72 -7.13
N SER A 73 -0.19 11.15 -8.01
CA SER A 73 -0.18 12.53 -8.54
C SER A 73 -1.50 12.89 -9.23
N ILE A 74 -2.02 12.01 -10.06
CA ILE A 74 -3.31 12.22 -10.76
C ILE A 74 -4.46 12.32 -9.75
N ALA A 75 -4.51 11.46 -8.74
CA ALA A 75 -5.56 11.50 -7.72
C ALA A 75 -5.54 12.84 -6.96
N ALA A 76 -4.36 13.33 -6.58
CA ALA A 76 -4.21 14.61 -5.88
C ALA A 76 -4.55 15.83 -6.76
N LEU A 77 -4.30 15.76 -8.06
CA LEU A 77 -4.69 16.82 -9.01
C LEU A 77 -6.21 16.97 -9.18
N ILE A 78 -6.99 15.93 -8.88
CA ILE A 78 -8.45 15.99 -8.92
C ILE A 78 -8.96 16.77 -7.69
N SER A 79 -8.67 16.26 -6.49
CA SER A 79 -8.94 16.93 -5.21
C SER A 79 -8.25 16.19 -4.06
N ASP A 80 -8.06 16.90 -2.94
CA ASP A 80 -7.54 16.26 -1.71
C ASP A 80 -8.52 15.20 -1.18
N ALA A 81 -9.83 15.40 -1.28
CA ALA A 81 -10.85 14.44 -0.86
C ALA A 81 -10.80 13.14 -1.70
N THR A 82 -10.68 13.26 -3.03
CA THR A 82 -10.50 12.12 -3.94
C THR A 82 -9.17 11.40 -3.66
N SER A 83 -8.10 12.15 -3.42
CA SER A 83 -6.79 11.62 -3.06
C SER A 83 -6.85 10.78 -1.78
N LEU A 84 -7.50 11.30 -0.73
CA LEU A 84 -7.73 10.57 0.52
C LEU A 84 -8.66 9.36 0.34
N GLY A 85 -9.68 9.45 -0.52
CA GLY A 85 -10.52 8.33 -0.89
C GLY A 85 -9.73 7.20 -1.56
N PHE A 86 -8.69 7.55 -2.33
CA PHE A 86 -7.77 6.57 -2.90
C PHE A 86 -6.91 5.89 -1.84
N VAL A 87 -6.44 6.63 -0.83
CA VAL A 87 -5.74 6.08 0.35
C VAL A 87 -6.66 5.10 1.08
N GLU A 88 -7.86 5.54 1.48
CA GLU A 88 -8.82 4.73 2.23
C GLU A 88 -9.13 3.39 1.52
N GLU A 89 -9.45 3.43 0.23
CA GLU A 89 -9.75 2.21 -0.55
C GLU A 89 -8.51 1.30 -0.67
N THR A 90 -7.31 1.89 -0.84
CA THR A 90 -6.06 1.12 -0.90
C THR A 90 -5.80 0.41 0.42
N GLU A 91 -5.92 1.11 1.55
CA GLU A 91 -5.70 0.53 2.88
C GLU A 91 -6.72 -0.56 3.20
N LYS A 92 -7.98 -0.35 2.86
CA LYS A 92 -9.01 -1.38 3.00
C LYS A 92 -8.64 -2.67 2.26
N GLN A 93 -8.20 -2.59 1.02
CA GLN A 93 -7.78 -3.76 0.24
C GLN A 93 -6.55 -4.44 0.85
N VAL A 94 -5.62 -3.67 1.41
CA VAL A 94 -4.43 -4.20 2.07
C VAL A 94 -4.77 -4.89 3.39
N VAL A 95 -5.61 -4.29 4.21
CA VAL A 95 -6.12 -4.88 5.45
C VAL A 95 -6.80 -6.23 5.19
N GLU A 96 -7.67 -6.32 4.18
CA GLU A 96 -8.29 -7.58 3.78
C GLU A 96 -7.25 -8.62 3.31
N HIS A 97 -6.23 -8.17 2.60
CA HIS A 97 -5.14 -9.00 2.12
C HIS A 97 -4.28 -9.53 3.29
N LEU A 98 -3.92 -8.67 4.24
CA LEU A 98 -3.15 -9.04 5.43
C LEU A 98 -3.92 -10.03 6.32
N LYS A 99 -5.21 -9.79 6.58
CA LYS A 99 -6.09 -10.70 7.32
C LYS A 99 -6.13 -12.09 6.69
N ARG A 100 -6.26 -12.17 5.36
CA ARG A 100 -6.22 -13.44 4.63
C ARG A 100 -4.87 -14.14 4.77
N HIS A 101 -3.77 -13.39 4.65
CA HIS A 101 -2.44 -13.97 4.81
C HIS A 101 -2.17 -14.50 6.23
N LEU A 102 -2.59 -13.76 7.25
CA LEU A 102 -2.48 -14.20 8.64
C LEU A 102 -3.26 -15.50 8.89
N LYS A 103 -4.40 -15.67 8.21
CA LYS A 103 -5.22 -16.90 8.29
C LYS A 103 -4.56 -18.10 7.57
N GLU A 104 -3.93 -17.85 6.42
CA GLU A 104 -3.30 -18.90 5.59
C GLU A 104 -1.88 -19.27 6.03
N MET A 105 -1.28 -18.45 6.89
CA MET A 105 0.11 -18.61 7.32
C MET A 105 0.30 -19.77 8.30
N SER A 106 1.44 -20.45 8.18
CA SER A 106 1.83 -21.46 9.17
C SER A 106 1.93 -20.87 10.57
N PRO A 107 1.33 -21.51 11.60
CA PRO A 107 1.47 -21.07 12.99
C PRO A 107 2.92 -21.06 13.48
N LYS A 108 3.82 -21.84 12.85
CA LYS A 108 5.23 -21.94 13.21
C LYS A 108 6.08 -20.74 12.78
N ASP A 109 5.58 -19.90 11.88
CA ASP A 109 6.30 -18.68 11.41
C ASP A 109 5.89 -17.46 12.25
N GLU A 110 6.21 -17.50 13.54
CA GLU A 110 5.88 -16.43 14.49
C GLU A 110 6.51 -15.08 14.10
N LYS A 111 7.73 -15.09 13.55
CA LYS A 111 8.44 -13.86 13.17
C LYS A 111 7.71 -13.13 12.03
N SER A 112 7.32 -13.84 10.97
CA SER A 112 6.54 -13.24 9.90
C SER A 112 5.14 -12.82 10.38
N ARG A 113 4.54 -13.60 11.30
CA ARG A 113 3.24 -13.26 11.88
C ARG A 113 3.25 -11.93 12.61
N LYS A 114 4.22 -11.72 13.51
CA LYS A 114 4.35 -10.44 14.26
C LYS A 114 4.53 -9.23 13.35
N ILE A 115 5.31 -9.37 12.27
CA ILE A 115 5.47 -8.30 11.28
C ILE A 115 4.14 -7.96 10.64
N LEU A 116 3.34 -8.96 10.25
CA LEU A 116 2.06 -8.74 9.59
C LEU A 116 0.97 -8.22 10.51
N GLU A 117 0.97 -8.64 11.77
CA GLU A 117 0.03 -8.14 12.77
C GLU A 117 0.30 -6.66 13.06
N LYS A 118 1.58 -6.27 13.17
CA LYS A 118 1.96 -4.86 13.34
C LYS A 118 1.57 -4.02 12.15
N MET A 119 1.83 -4.51 10.93
CA MET A 119 1.40 -3.83 9.71
C MET A 119 -0.12 -3.70 9.63
N LEU A 120 -0.86 -4.77 9.97
CA LEU A 120 -2.32 -4.74 9.95
C LEU A 120 -2.88 -3.64 10.85
N GLU A 121 -2.33 -3.49 12.06
CA GLU A 121 -2.71 -2.43 13.00
C GLU A 121 -2.48 -1.04 12.39
N GLU A 122 -1.30 -0.82 11.79
CA GLU A 122 -0.93 0.48 11.20
C GLU A 122 -1.76 0.81 9.95
N GLU A 123 -2.07 -0.18 9.10
CA GLU A 123 -2.95 0.02 7.93
C GLU A 123 -4.40 0.36 8.31
N GLU A 124 -4.92 -0.25 9.38
CA GLU A 124 -6.25 0.11 9.89
C GLU A 124 -6.28 1.56 10.40
N ILE A 125 -5.20 2.04 11.01
CA ILE A 125 -5.04 3.43 11.44
C ILE A 125 -4.98 4.37 10.23
N HIS A 126 -4.17 4.07 9.22
CA HIS A 126 -4.05 4.90 8.01
C HIS A 126 -5.41 5.07 7.30
N GLY A 127 -6.17 3.99 7.16
CA GLY A 127 -7.50 4.04 6.58
C GLY A 127 -8.47 4.91 7.40
N GLN A 128 -8.39 4.88 8.72
CA GLN A 128 -9.20 5.73 9.60
C GLN A 128 -8.73 7.19 9.55
N GLU A 129 -7.44 7.46 9.61
CA GLU A 129 -6.89 8.81 9.49
C GLU A 129 -7.29 9.46 8.15
N ALA A 130 -7.31 8.71 7.04
CA ALA A 130 -7.79 9.23 5.75
C ALA A 130 -9.26 9.68 5.80
N LYS A 131 -10.13 8.92 6.50
CA LYS A 131 -11.53 9.31 6.74
C LYS A 131 -11.63 10.59 7.57
N ASP A 132 -10.88 10.66 8.65
CA ASP A 132 -10.89 11.78 9.58
C ASP A 132 -10.41 13.08 8.89
N HIS A 133 -9.54 12.96 7.88
CA HIS A 133 -9.11 14.06 7.03
C HIS A 133 -10.05 14.38 5.86
N GLY A 134 -11.21 13.74 5.76
CA GLY A 134 -12.26 14.06 4.81
C GLY A 134 -12.15 13.33 3.48
N SER A 135 -11.81 12.03 3.51
CA SER A 135 -11.86 11.19 2.30
C SER A 135 -13.26 11.16 1.68
N GLU A 136 -13.31 11.17 0.35
CA GLU A 136 -14.52 10.98 -0.42
C GLU A 136 -14.65 9.53 -0.89
N GLU A 137 -15.85 8.97 -0.80
CA GLU A 137 -16.07 7.61 -1.30
C GLU A 137 -15.90 7.55 -2.82
N LEU A 138 -14.95 6.73 -3.27
CA LEU A 138 -14.68 6.58 -4.70
C LEU A 138 -15.84 5.88 -5.43
N PRO A 139 -16.14 6.30 -6.68
CA PRO A 139 -17.14 5.63 -7.51
C PRO A 139 -16.85 4.13 -7.69
N PRO A 140 -17.88 3.27 -7.76
CA PRO A 140 -17.70 1.82 -7.92
C PRO A 140 -16.82 1.38 -9.09
N PRO A 141 -16.85 2.04 -10.28
CA PRO A 141 -15.93 1.70 -11.37
C PRO A 141 -14.46 1.91 -11.02
N VAL A 142 -14.14 2.97 -10.26
CA VAL A 142 -12.77 3.27 -9.82
C VAL A 142 -12.29 2.20 -8.84
N LYS A 143 -13.10 1.84 -7.84
CA LYS A 143 -12.81 0.75 -6.89
C LYS A 143 -12.61 -0.58 -7.62
N GLY A 144 -13.45 -0.87 -8.61
CA GLY A 144 -13.32 -2.06 -9.45
C GLY A 144 -12.01 -2.10 -10.24
N MET A 145 -11.60 -0.98 -10.81
CA MET A 145 -10.33 -0.84 -11.52
C MET A 145 -9.13 -1.01 -10.57
N MET A 146 -9.16 -0.43 -9.37
CA MET A 146 -8.13 -0.60 -8.34
C MET A 146 -7.98 -2.08 -7.95
N THR A 147 -9.08 -2.76 -7.73
CA THR A 147 -9.11 -4.20 -7.40
C THR A 147 -8.54 -5.05 -8.54
N ALA A 148 -8.91 -4.76 -9.80
CA ALA A 148 -8.42 -5.48 -10.97
C ALA A 148 -6.90 -5.28 -11.14
N THR A 149 -6.43 -4.03 -11.03
CA THR A 149 -5.00 -3.69 -11.11
C THR A 149 -4.21 -4.40 -10.01
N SER A 150 -4.69 -4.37 -8.77
CA SER A 150 -4.08 -5.07 -7.64
C SER A 150 -3.98 -6.58 -7.89
N LYS A 151 -5.02 -7.21 -8.45
CA LYS A 151 -5.00 -8.64 -8.83
C LYS A 151 -3.99 -8.94 -9.93
N ILE A 152 -3.93 -8.12 -10.98
CA ILE A 152 -2.97 -8.27 -12.07
C ILE A 152 -1.54 -8.17 -11.52
N MET A 153 -1.24 -7.14 -10.74
CA MET A 153 0.07 -6.92 -10.14
C MET A 153 0.48 -8.07 -9.22
N THR A 154 -0.42 -8.54 -8.36
CA THR A 154 -0.14 -9.67 -7.47
C THR A 154 0.01 -10.99 -8.23
N THR A 155 -0.62 -11.15 -9.38
CA THR A 155 -0.48 -12.34 -10.22
C THR A 155 0.83 -12.32 -10.99
N LEU A 156 1.15 -11.23 -11.70
CA LEU A 156 2.41 -11.08 -12.42
C LEU A 156 3.61 -11.21 -11.47
N SER A 157 3.46 -10.73 -10.24
CA SER A 157 4.45 -10.85 -9.17
C SER A 157 4.79 -12.28 -8.76
N ARG A 158 4.08 -13.29 -9.25
CA ARG A 158 4.42 -14.70 -9.01
C ARG A 158 5.46 -15.23 -9.99
N TYR A 159 5.53 -14.64 -11.18
CA TYR A 159 6.29 -15.21 -12.30
C TYR A 159 7.59 -14.44 -12.58
N PHE A 160 7.68 -13.20 -12.11
CA PHE A 160 8.79 -12.29 -12.32
C PHE A 160 9.25 -11.73 -10.97
#